data_349c3e756e86e11a4c4ab061d7302f86
#
_entry.id   349c3e756e86e11a4c4ab061d7302f86
#
_cell.length_a   1.000
_cell.length_b   1.000
_cell.length_c   1.000
_cell.angle_alpha   90.00
_cell.angle_beta   90.00
_cell.angle_gamma   90.00
#
_symmetry.space_group_name_H-M   'P 1'
#
loop_
_entity.id
_entity.type
_entity.pdbx_description
1 polymer ?
#
loop_
_entity_poly.entity_id
_entity_poly.type
_entity_poly.pdbx_seq_one_letter_code
_entity_poly.pdbx_strand_id
1 'polypeptide(L)'
;FGEDQYSNVMACSSRQVAEFVSWIQQQPFYENTTIVISGDHLTMDSDYCQNVADTYQRKVYTAYINAPISVENNTYREYSTLDAFPTTLASLNVDIEGNHLGLGTNLFSSEKTLVEKYGMDQLNQGLAQKSRLMEKLWSTINRANVSEIEYDEQQQVLRLSVSDIQWEQPVKTVKAAVRLENNQDLGYFTATEQGNHSYEVEVPLI
;
A
#
# COMPACT_ATOMS: atom_id res chain seq x y z
N PHE A 1 16.51 -28.25 8.13
CA PHE A 1 17.11 -26.90 8.02
C PHE A 1 17.76 -26.42 9.34
N GLY A 2 17.90 -27.28 10.37
CA GLY A 2 18.57 -26.93 11.59
C GLY A 2 17.73 -26.14 12.58
N GLU A 3 18.40 -25.35 13.44
CA GLU A 3 17.76 -24.60 14.53
C GLU A 3 17.19 -23.25 14.10
N ASP A 4 17.51 -22.76 12.90
CA ASP A 4 17.00 -21.51 12.39
C ASP A 4 15.52 -21.62 12.00
N GLN A 5 14.67 -21.06 12.85
CA GLN A 5 13.22 -21.09 12.69
C GLN A 5 12.77 -20.36 11.41
N TYR A 6 13.38 -19.23 11.06
CA TYR A 6 13.01 -18.45 9.90
C TYR A 6 13.27 -19.22 8.60
N SER A 7 14.44 -19.83 8.44
CA SER A 7 14.76 -20.70 7.31
C SER A 7 13.80 -21.89 7.20
N ASN A 8 13.39 -22.47 8.33
CA ASN A 8 12.45 -23.58 8.36
C ASN A 8 11.06 -23.15 7.85
N VAL A 9 10.58 -21.98 8.28
CA VAL A 9 9.31 -21.42 7.83
C VAL A 9 9.35 -21.11 6.33
N MET A 10 10.40 -20.46 5.85
CA MET A 10 10.60 -20.15 4.43
C MET A 10 10.62 -21.40 3.56
N ALA A 11 11.35 -22.42 3.97
CA ALA A 11 11.43 -23.68 3.23
C ALA A 11 10.09 -24.43 3.24
N CYS A 12 9.37 -24.43 4.36
CA CYS A 12 8.05 -25.03 4.46
C CYS A 12 7.05 -24.32 3.55
N SER A 13 7.00 -22.99 3.60
CA SER A 13 6.13 -22.16 2.77
C SER A 13 6.41 -22.37 1.28
N SER A 14 7.68 -22.32 0.87
CA SER A 14 8.09 -22.58 -0.52
C SER A 14 7.64 -23.95 -1.02
N ARG A 15 7.77 -24.97 -0.19
CA ARG A 15 7.31 -26.33 -0.56
C ARG A 15 5.80 -26.38 -0.72
N GLN A 16 5.04 -25.79 0.21
CA GLN A 16 3.57 -25.77 0.12
C GLN A 16 3.10 -25.02 -1.13
N VAL A 17 3.73 -23.90 -1.47
CA VAL A 17 3.44 -23.16 -2.70
C VAL A 17 3.72 -24.04 -3.93
N ALA A 18 4.87 -24.72 -3.99
CA ALA A 18 5.23 -25.58 -5.10
C ALA A 18 4.27 -26.77 -5.25
N GLU A 19 3.86 -27.39 -4.14
CA GLU A 19 2.87 -28.47 -4.11
C GLU A 19 1.51 -27.99 -4.62
N PHE A 20 1.08 -26.81 -4.18
CA PHE A 20 -0.18 -26.21 -4.62
C PHE A 20 -0.17 -25.85 -6.10
N VAL A 21 0.90 -25.26 -6.61
CA VAL A 21 1.08 -24.99 -8.04
C VAL A 21 1.03 -26.29 -8.83
N SER A 22 1.74 -27.32 -8.37
CA SER A 22 1.75 -28.65 -9.03
C SER A 22 0.36 -29.28 -9.04
N TRP A 23 -0.40 -29.10 -7.97
CA TRP A 23 -1.79 -29.58 -7.91
C TRP A 23 -2.67 -28.83 -8.92
N ILE A 24 -2.58 -27.48 -9.02
CA ILE A 24 -3.32 -26.70 -10.02
C ILE A 24 -2.99 -27.18 -11.45
N GLN A 25 -1.70 -27.42 -11.74
CA GLN A 25 -1.24 -27.84 -13.05
C GLN A 25 -1.83 -29.21 -13.51
N GLN A 26 -2.29 -30.00 -12.57
CA GLN A 26 -2.94 -31.30 -12.84
C GLN A 26 -4.47 -31.19 -13.01
N GLN A 27 -5.05 -29.99 -12.79
CA GLN A 27 -6.50 -29.85 -12.87
C GLN A 27 -6.98 -29.57 -14.30
N PRO A 28 -8.19 -30.02 -14.66
CA PRO A 28 -8.76 -29.74 -15.98
C PRO A 28 -8.92 -28.26 -16.31
N PHE A 29 -9.00 -27.38 -15.28
CA PHE A 29 -9.14 -25.95 -15.47
C PHE A 29 -7.79 -25.23 -15.71
N TYR A 30 -6.66 -25.94 -15.59
CA TYR A 30 -5.34 -25.30 -15.71
C TYR A 30 -5.11 -24.62 -17.07
N GLU A 31 -5.64 -25.16 -18.14
CA GLU A 31 -5.53 -24.57 -19.48
C GLU A 31 -6.08 -23.12 -19.56
N ASN A 32 -7.06 -22.79 -18.69
CA ASN A 32 -7.68 -21.48 -18.61
C ASN A 32 -7.28 -20.71 -17.32
N THR A 33 -6.15 -21.06 -16.73
CA THR A 33 -5.71 -20.50 -15.44
C THR A 33 -4.30 -19.93 -15.55
N THR A 34 -4.15 -18.65 -15.26
CA THR A 34 -2.85 -18.03 -15.02
C THR A 34 -2.57 -18.03 -13.53
N ILE A 35 -1.38 -18.46 -13.12
CA ILE A 35 -0.93 -18.41 -11.73
C ILE A 35 0.06 -17.26 -11.61
N VAL A 36 -0.21 -16.34 -10.68
CA VAL A 36 0.68 -15.21 -10.37
C VAL A 36 1.23 -15.39 -8.95
N ILE A 37 2.54 -15.41 -8.84
CA ILE A 37 3.26 -15.43 -7.56
C ILE A 37 4.06 -14.14 -7.49
N SER A 38 3.84 -13.34 -6.44
CA SER A 38 4.55 -12.08 -6.26
C SER A 38 4.86 -11.86 -4.79
N GLY A 39 6.12 -11.56 -4.47
CA GLY A 39 6.47 -11.06 -3.15
C GLY A 39 6.04 -9.60 -3.01
N ASP A 40 5.54 -9.25 -1.84
CA ASP A 40 5.05 -7.91 -1.52
C ASP A 40 6.20 -6.95 -1.15
N HIS A 41 7.17 -7.42 -0.36
CA HIS A 41 8.37 -6.67 0.04
C HIS A 41 9.51 -7.61 0.42
N LEU A 42 10.69 -7.06 0.61
CA LEU A 42 11.84 -7.78 1.17
C LEU A 42 11.58 -8.10 2.64
N THR A 43 12.17 -9.18 3.17
CA THR A 43 12.06 -9.48 4.59
C THR A 43 12.54 -8.31 5.44
N MET A 44 11.75 -7.98 6.48
CA MET A 44 12.10 -6.97 7.47
C MET A 44 12.96 -7.53 8.62
N ASP A 45 13.20 -8.84 8.63
CA ASP A 45 14.08 -9.47 9.60
C ASP A 45 15.55 -9.15 9.24
N SER A 46 16.11 -8.18 9.98
CA SER A 46 17.50 -7.74 9.80
C SER A 46 18.49 -8.82 10.20
N ASP A 47 18.17 -9.62 11.23
CA ASP A 47 19.07 -10.63 11.77
C ASP A 47 19.25 -11.78 10.80
N TYR A 48 18.16 -12.16 10.11
CA TYR A 48 18.21 -13.16 9.05
C TYR A 48 19.11 -12.74 7.87
N CYS A 49 19.18 -11.44 7.59
CA CYS A 49 19.92 -10.88 6.47
C CYS A 49 21.34 -10.42 6.82
N GLN A 50 21.78 -10.49 8.08
CA GLN A 50 23.10 -9.97 8.52
C GLN A 50 24.30 -10.59 7.82
N ASN A 51 24.17 -11.82 7.31
CA ASN A 51 25.23 -12.52 6.59
C ASN A 51 25.14 -12.38 5.07
N VAL A 52 24.18 -11.60 4.55
CA VAL A 52 24.07 -11.31 3.12
C VAL A 52 25.10 -10.24 2.76
N ALA A 53 25.92 -10.50 1.75
CA ALA A 53 26.94 -9.54 1.32
C ALA A 53 26.31 -8.21 0.88
N ASP A 54 26.91 -7.08 1.25
CA ASP A 54 26.42 -5.73 0.89
C ASP A 54 26.31 -5.50 -0.62
N THR A 55 27.10 -6.26 -1.40
CA THR A 55 27.06 -6.23 -2.86
C THR A 55 25.89 -7.00 -3.47
N TYR A 56 25.18 -7.83 -2.67
CA TYR A 56 24.05 -8.61 -3.15
C TYR A 56 22.75 -7.78 -3.11
N GLN A 57 22.21 -7.52 -4.27
CA GLN A 57 20.91 -6.85 -4.38
C GLN A 57 19.77 -7.85 -4.12
N ARG A 58 19.17 -7.76 -2.96
CA ARG A 58 17.98 -8.56 -2.62
C ARG A 58 16.80 -8.15 -3.50
N LYS A 59 16.00 -9.13 -3.91
CA LYS A 59 14.81 -8.93 -4.77
C LYS A 59 13.67 -9.79 -4.27
N VAL A 60 12.45 -9.36 -4.54
CA VAL A 60 11.27 -10.20 -4.35
C VAL A 60 11.12 -11.18 -5.52
N TYR A 61 10.55 -12.34 -5.24
CA TYR A 61 10.25 -13.31 -6.29
C TYR A 61 8.95 -12.93 -7.00
N THR A 62 8.96 -12.98 -8.33
CA THR A 62 7.75 -12.76 -9.14
C THR A 62 7.74 -13.75 -10.29
N ALA A 63 6.61 -14.45 -10.47
CA ALA A 63 6.41 -15.37 -11.56
C ALA A 63 4.97 -15.31 -12.08
N TYR A 64 4.84 -15.36 -13.40
CA TYR A 64 3.59 -15.53 -14.13
C TYR A 64 3.63 -16.86 -14.86
N ILE A 65 2.81 -17.82 -14.44
CA ILE A 65 2.81 -19.19 -14.97
C ILE A 65 1.55 -19.38 -15.80
N ASN A 66 1.72 -19.94 -16.99
CA ASN A 66 0.64 -20.20 -17.93
C ASN A 66 -0.11 -18.92 -18.40
N ALA A 67 0.58 -17.79 -18.45
CA ALA A 67 0.01 -16.61 -19.08
C ALA A 67 -0.14 -16.81 -20.60
N PRO A 68 -1.27 -16.46 -21.23
CA PRO A 68 -1.52 -16.66 -22.66
C PRO A 68 -0.73 -15.69 -23.56
N ILE A 69 0.36 -15.16 -23.07
CA ILE A 69 1.21 -14.17 -23.74
C ILE A 69 2.60 -14.75 -23.93
N SER A 70 3.07 -14.73 -25.17
CA SER A 70 4.46 -15.05 -25.50
C SER A 70 5.26 -13.75 -25.59
N VAL A 71 6.29 -13.62 -24.77
CA VAL A 71 7.20 -12.45 -24.79
C VAL A 71 8.61 -12.93 -25.03
N GLU A 72 9.24 -12.33 -26.04
CA GLU A 72 10.66 -12.50 -26.24
C GLU A 72 11.43 -11.67 -25.21
N ASN A 73 12.25 -12.30 -24.36
CA ASN A 73 13.25 -11.63 -23.54
C ASN A 73 12.75 -10.81 -22.34
N ASN A 74 11.88 -11.38 -21.51
CA ASN A 74 11.25 -10.72 -20.36
C ASN A 74 11.90 -10.99 -18.98
N THR A 75 13.01 -11.71 -18.92
CA THR A 75 13.60 -12.19 -17.66
C THR A 75 14.50 -11.19 -16.96
N TYR A 76 14.82 -10.07 -17.58
CA TYR A 76 15.77 -9.07 -17.07
C TYR A 76 15.19 -7.65 -17.04
N ARG A 77 13.90 -7.52 -16.75
CA ARG A 77 13.27 -6.20 -16.59
C ARG A 77 13.57 -5.63 -15.21
N GLU A 78 13.88 -4.32 -15.18
CA GLU A 78 13.91 -3.57 -13.93
C GLU A 78 12.53 -2.96 -13.66
N TYR A 79 11.92 -3.31 -12.53
CA TYR A 79 10.55 -2.94 -12.23
C TYR A 79 10.29 -2.80 -10.73
N SER A 80 9.16 -2.26 -10.39
CA SER A 80 8.66 -2.12 -9.02
C SER A 80 7.32 -2.83 -8.85
N THR A 81 6.79 -2.85 -7.63
CA THR A 81 5.46 -3.42 -7.34
C THR A 81 4.33 -2.67 -8.05
N LEU A 82 4.55 -1.43 -8.51
CA LEU A 82 3.59 -0.68 -9.32
C LEU A 82 3.25 -1.39 -10.63
N ASP A 83 4.21 -2.13 -11.20
CA ASP A 83 4.08 -2.81 -12.47
C ASP A 83 3.34 -4.16 -12.36
N ALA A 84 3.12 -4.66 -11.15
CA ALA A 84 2.49 -5.97 -10.92
C ALA A 84 1.03 -5.98 -11.39
N PHE A 85 0.26 -4.92 -11.11
CA PHE A 85 -1.16 -4.89 -11.44
C PHE A 85 -1.43 -4.86 -12.96
N PRO A 86 -0.88 -3.92 -13.77
CA PRO A 86 -1.06 -3.97 -15.22
C PRO A 86 -0.53 -5.26 -15.84
N THR A 87 0.57 -5.81 -15.32
CA THR A 87 1.11 -7.09 -15.81
C THR A 87 0.17 -8.26 -15.50
N THR A 88 -0.45 -8.26 -14.32
CA THR A 88 -1.45 -9.27 -13.96
C THR A 88 -2.67 -9.21 -14.88
N LEU A 89 -3.20 -8.02 -15.17
CA LEU A 89 -4.30 -7.87 -16.12
C LEU A 89 -3.91 -8.35 -17.52
N ALA A 90 -2.74 -7.98 -17.99
CA ALA A 90 -2.22 -8.44 -19.27
C ALA A 90 -2.05 -9.96 -19.29
N SER A 91 -1.64 -10.60 -18.19
CA SER A 91 -1.54 -12.06 -18.08
C SER A 91 -2.89 -12.79 -18.18
N LEU A 92 -3.98 -12.06 -18.04
CA LEU A 92 -5.36 -12.53 -18.27
C LEU A 92 -5.88 -12.15 -19.66
N ASN A 93 -4.99 -11.74 -20.57
CA ASN A 93 -5.32 -11.26 -21.92
C ASN A 93 -6.23 -10.01 -21.94
N VAL A 94 -6.13 -9.17 -20.92
CA VAL A 94 -6.80 -7.87 -20.91
C VAL A 94 -5.94 -6.89 -21.70
N ASP A 95 -6.54 -6.25 -22.69
CA ASP A 95 -5.89 -5.19 -23.45
C ASP A 95 -5.82 -3.90 -22.62
N ILE A 96 -4.62 -3.33 -22.52
CA ILE A 96 -4.37 -2.09 -21.78
C ILE A 96 -3.83 -1.06 -22.75
N GLU A 97 -4.61 -0.03 -23.02
CA GLU A 97 -4.22 1.06 -23.92
C GLU A 97 -2.88 1.68 -23.48
N GLY A 98 -1.91 1.71 -24.37
CA GLY A 98 -0.57 2.24 -24.10
C GLY A 98 0.28 1.40 -23.13
N ASN A 99 -0.18 0.21 -22.72
CA ASN A 99 0.51 -0.69 -21.78
C ASN A 99 0.81 -0.08 -20.40
N HIS A 100 0.12 0.99 -20.01
CA HIS A 100 0.28 1.63 -18.71
C HIS A 100 -1.05 1.68 -17.95
N LEU A 101 -0.99 1.46 -16.64
CA LEU A 101 -2.11 1.67 -15.74
C LEU A 101 -1.63 2.37 -14.47
N GLY A 102 -2.06 3.63 -14.30
CA GLY A 102 -1.51 4.49 -13.26
C GLY A 102 -0.02 4.73 -13.46
N LEU A 103 0.78 4.35 -12.47
CA LEU A 103 2.25 4.44 -12.53
C LEU A 103 2.92 3.13 -12.99
N GLY A 104 2.15 2.08 -13.19
CA GLY A 104 2.66 0.77 -13.57
C GLY A 104 2.67 0.54 -15.07
N THR A 105 3.59 -0.29 -15.52
CA THR A 105 3.79 -0.71 -16.91
C THR A 105 3.55 -2.20 -17.03
N ASN A 106 2.87 -2.64 -18.09
CA ASN A 106 2.77 -4.05 -18.46
C ASN A 106 4.16 -4.61 -18.80
N LEU A 107 4.69 -5.50 -17.98
CA LEU A 107 6.03 -6.09 -18.14
C LEU A 107 6.14 -7.01 -19.36
N PHE A 108 5.02 -7.47 -19.91
CA PHE A 108 5.01 -8.23 -21.16
C PHE A 108 5.16 -7.36 -22.41
N SER A 109 5.04 -6.04 -22.26
CA SER A 109 5.23 -5.09 -23.36
C SER A 109 6.70 -4.68 -23.51
N SER A 110 7.01 -4.03 -24.64
CA SER A 110 8.32 -3.39 -24.86
C SER A 110 8.45 -2.03 -24.19
N GLU A 111 7.37 -1.52 -23.58
CA GLU A 111 7.37 -0.24 -22.89
C GLU A 111 8.27 -0.26 -21.65
N LYS A 112 9.03 0.82 -21.46
CA LYS A 112 9.91 0.94 -20.30
C LYS A 112 9.13 1.23 -19.05
N THR A 113 9.49 0.54 -17.96
CA THR A 113 9.00 0.85 -16.61
C THR A 113 9.53 2.20 -16.12
N LEU A 114 8.96 2.72 -15.03
CA LEU A 114 9.50 3.94 -14.41
C LEU A 114 10.90 3.72 -13.83
N VAL A 115 11.19 2.50 -13.35
CA VAL A 115 12.53 2.13 -12.86
C VAL A 115 13.54 2.15 -14.02
N GLU A 116 13.19 1.59 -15.18
CA GLU A 116 14.05 1.60 -16.37
C GLU A 116 14.25 3.00 -16.99
N LYS A 117 13.28 3.92 -16.75
CA LYS A 117 13.36 5.31 -17.25
C LYS A 117 14.17 6.22 -16.31
N TYR A 118 14.00 6.08 -15.03
CA TYR A 118 14.48 7.07 -14.04
C TYR A 118 15.41 6.49 -12.99
N GLY A 119 15.45 5.16 -12.83
CA GLY A 119 16.11 4.49 -11.73
C GLY A 119 15.29 4.53 -10.44
N MET A 120 15.61 3.64 -9.51
CA MET A 120 14.86 3.45 -8.26
C MET A 120 14.91 4.67 -7.35
N ASP A 121 16.06 5.32 -7.23
CA ASP A 121 16.25 6.47 -6.34
C ASP A 121 15.40 7.66 -6.76
N GLN A 122 15.38 7.99 -8.05
CA GLN A 122 14.58 9.09 -8.56
C GLN A 122 13.08 8.77 -8.49
N LEU A 123 12.70 7.52 -8.74
CA LEU A 123 11.32 7.07 -8.56
C LEU A 123 10.86 7.23 -7.11
N ASN A 124 11.66 6.78 -6.13
CA ASN A 124 11.35 6.91 -4.72
C ASN A 124 11.26 8.37 -4.27
N GLN A 125 12.15 9.24 -4.75
CA GLN A 125 12.06 10.68 -4.50
C GLN A 125 10.76 11.29 -5.04
N GLY A 126 10.34 10.86 -6.23
CA GLY A 126 9.06 11.27 -6.83
C GLY A 126 7.86 10.81 -6.02
N LEU A 127 7.86 9.54 -5.59
CA LEU A 127 6.78 8.96 -4.79
C LEU A 127 6.67 9.58 -3.38
N ALA A 128 7.77 10.04 -2.82
CA ALA A 128 7.79 10.73 -1.52
C ALA A 128 7.21 12.16 -1.57
N GLN A 129 7.00 12.72 -2.76
CA GLN A 129 6.42 14.05 -2.91
C GLN A 129 4.90 14.03 -2.64
N LYS A 130 4.41 15.13 -2.10
CA LYS A 130 2.97 15.32 -1.95
C LYS A 130 2.26 15.33 -3.31
N SER A 131 1.19 14.55 -3.41
CA SER A 131 0.36 14.54 -4.62
C SER A 131 -0.45 15.83 -4.74
N ARG A 132 -0.14 16.66 -5.72
CA ARG A 132 -0.92 17.88 -6.01
C ARG A 132 -2.39 17.58 -6.34
N LEU A 133 -2.65 16.45 -6.97
CA LEU A 133 -4.02 16.02 -7.25
C LEU A 133 -4.78 15.70 -5.95
N MET A 134 -4.15 14.93 -5.06
CA MET A 134 -4.75 14.62 -3.76
C MET A 134 -4.96 15.86 -2.91
N GLU A 135 -3.99 16.78 -2.88
CA GLU A 135 -4.15 18.06 -2.19
C GLU A 135 -5.30 18.88 -2.76
N LYS A 136 -5.44 18.92 -4.08
CA LYS A 136 -6.56 19.62 -4.74
C LYS A 136 -7.90 18.95 -4.42
N LEU A 137 -8.01 17.64 -4.54
CA LEU A 137 -9.21 16.89 -4.22
C LEU A 137 -9.58 17.07 -2.74
N TRP A 138 -8.62 16.91 -1.85
CA TRP A 138 -8.83 17.09 -0.43
C TRP A 138 -9.24 18.51 -0.06
N SER A 139 -8.61 19.52 -0.64
CA SER A 139 -8.95 20.93 -0.41
C SER A 139 -10.32 21.33 -0.95
N THR A 140 -10.88 20.58 -1.90
CA THR A 140 -12.17 20.90 -2.52
C THR A 140 -13.34 20.21 -1.80
N ILE A 141 -13.08 19.06 -1.17
CA ILE A 141 -14.13 18.19 -0.66
C ILE A 141 -14.37 18.41 0.85
N ASN A 142 -13.33 18.70 1.63
CA ASN A 142 -13.43 18.73 3.10
C ASN A 142 -12.61 19.87 3.68
N ARG A 143 -13.27 20.92 4.12
CA ARG A 143 -12.65 22.00 4.89
C ARG A 143 -13.34 22.13 6.24
N ALA A 144 -12.56 22.25 7.28
CA ALA A 144 -12.99 22.63 8.60
C ALA A 144 -11.85 23.43 9.25
N ASN A 145 -12.20 24.41 10.03
CA ASN A 145 -11.26 25.08 10.91
C ASN A 145 -11.24 24.33 12.24
N VAL A 146 -10.04 23.95 12.66
CA VAL A 146 -9.84 23.30 13.97
C VAL A 146 -9.07 24.27 14.84
N SER A 147 -9.57 24.56 16.04
CA SER A 147 -8.90 25.39 17.03
C SER A 147 -7.65 24.72 17.58
N GLU A 148 -6.84 25.49 18.28
CA GLU A 148 -5.84 24.91 19.17
C GLU A 148 -6.53 24.05 20.24
N ILE A 149 -5.82 23.05 20.74
CA ILE A 149 -6.32 22.18 21.80
C ILE A 149 -6.16 22.95 23.13
N GLU A 150 -7.25 23.13 23.84
CA GLU A 150 -7.26 23.73 25.17
C GLU A 150 -7.32 22.64 26.23
N TYR A 151 -6.49 22.75 27.25
CA TYR A 151 -6.50 21.85 28.39
C TYR A 151 -7.23 22.46 29.57
N ASP A 152 -8.31 21.82 30.00
CA ASP A 152 -9.03 22.18 31.23
C ASP A 152 -8.48 21.34 32.39
N GLU A 153 -7.65 21.98 33.23
CA GLU A 153 -6.99 21.32 34.36
C GLU A 153 -7.99 20.91 35.46
N GLN A 154 -9.09 21.65 35.61
CA GLN A 154 -10.10 21.34 36.62
C GLN A 154 -10.96 20.14 36.29
N GLN A 155 -11.29 19.99 35.01
CA GLN A 155 -12.10 18.89 34.51
C GLN A 155 -11.27 17.73 33.94
N GLN A 156 -9.96 17.89 33.83
CA GLN A 156 -9.04 16.90 33.22
C GLN A 156 -9.48 16.51 31.81
N VAL A 157 -9.80 17.51 30.99
CA VAL A 157 -10.30 17.31 29.64
C VAL A 157 -9.48 18.15 28.65
N LEU A 158 -9.23 17.60 27.47
CA LEU A 158 -8.79 18.37 26.32
C LEU A 158 -10.02 18.78 25.50
N ARG A 159 -10.10 20.08 25.15
CA ARG A 159 -11.16 20.63 24.28
C ARG A 159 -10.57 21.09 22.96
N LEU A 160 -11.28 20.81 21.91
CA LEU A 160 -11.01 21.38 20.58
C LEU A 160 -12.33 21.75 19.93
N SER A 161 -12.35 22.87 19.23
CA SER A 161 -13.49 23.31 18.45
C SER A 161 -13.25 23.08 16.96
N VAL A 162 -14.29 22.64 16.27
CA VAL A 162 -14.31 22.46 14.82
C VAL A 162 -15.40 23.35 14.25
N SER A 163 -15.06 24.24 13.34
CA SER A 163 -15.98 25.18 12.71
C SER A 163 -15.82 25.22 11.20
N ASP A 164 -16.70 25.97 10.52
CA ASP A 164 -16.68 26.19 9.07
C ASP A 164 -16.56 24.90 8.25
N ILE A 165 -17.28 23.88 8.67
CA ILE A 165 -17.26 22.59 7.97
C ILE A 165 -17.92 22.74 6.61
N GLN A 166 -17.13 22.64 5.55
CA GLN A 166 -17.60 22.62 4.17
C GLN A 166 -17.65 21.17 3.68
N TRP A 167 -18.85 20.68 3.46
CA TRP A 167 -19.12 19.30 3.04
C TRP A 167 -20.27 19.28 2.04
N GLU A 168 -20.18 18.42 1.01
CA GLU A 168 -21.24 18.33 -0.02
C GLU A 168 -22.57 17.75 0.49
N GLN A 169 -22.52 16.96 1.57
CA GLN A 169 -23.68 16.33 2.20
C GLN A 169 -23.90 16.89 3.61
N PRO A 170 -25.13 16.88 4.13
CA PRO A 170 -25.39 17.29 5.51
C PRO A 170 -24.51 16.49 6.48
N VAL A 171 -23.78 17.19 7.33
CA VAL A 171 -22.94 16.57 8.36
C VAL A 171 -23.85 15.94 9.40
N LYS A 172 -23.74 14.62 9.58
CA LYS A 172 -24.52 13.87 10.56
C LYS A 172 -23.78 13.73 11.90
N THR A 173 -22.48 13.63 11.84
CA THR A 173 -21.65 13.40 13.05
C THR A 173 -20.24 13.88 12.77
N VAL A 174 -19.66 14.59 13.72
CA VAL A 174 -18.25 14.95 13.75
C VAL A 174 -17.57 14.12 14.83
N LYS A 175 -16.41 13.54 14.52
CA LYS A 175 -15.60 12.78 15.47
C LYS A 175 -14.15 13.18 15.37
N ALA A 176 -13.48 13.33 16.50
CA ALA A 176 -12.03 13.45 16.56
C ALA A 176 -11.39 12.09 16.85
N ALA A 177 -10.40 11.72 16.06
CA ALA A 177 -9.50 10.63 16.38
C ALA A 177 -8.32 11.20 17.17
N VAL A 178 -8.06 10.66 18.34
CA VAL A 178 -6.99 11.14 19.20
C VAL A 178 -5.92 10.06 19.33
N ARG A 179 -4.68 10.46 19.04
CA ARG A 179 -3.51 9.60 19.13
C ARG A 179 -2.39 10.30 19.88
N LEU A 180 -1.73 9.58 20.78
CA LEU A 180 -0.55 10.08 21.48
C LEU A 180 0.69 10.04 20.57
N GLU A 181 1.74 10.80 20.93
CA GLU A 181 3.01 10.85 20.21
C GLU A 181 3.69 9.46 20.09
N ASN A 182 3.45 8.58 21.06
CA ASN A 182 3.93 7.19 21.04
C ASN A 182 3.11 6.25 20.13
N ASN A 183 2.22 6.80 19.29
CA ASN A 183 1.28 6.08 18.42
C ASN A 183 0.19 5.28 19.14
N GLN A 184 -0.01 5.46 20.42
CA GLN A 184 -1.14 4.85 21.14
C GLN A 184 -2.43 5.57 20.75
N ASP A 185 -3.40 4.83 20.23
CA ASP A 185 -4.75 5.36 19.96
C ASP A 185 -5.55 5.48 21.26
N LEU A 186 -6.08 6.67 21.53
CA LEU A 186 -7.04 6.91 22.60
C LEU A 186 -8.48 6.70 22.14
N GLY A 187 -8.72 6.58 20.86
CA GLY A 187 -10.03 6.30 20.25
C GLY A 187 -10.68 7.47 19.53
N TYR A 188 -11.98 7.33 19.29
CA TYR A 188 -12.79 8.33 18.60
C TYR A 188 -13.76 8.98 19.59
N PHE A 189 -13.71 10.30 19.68
CA PHE A 189 -14.57 11.11 20.52
C PHE A 189 -15.58 11.87 19.66
N THR A 190 -16.86 11.73 19.97
CA THR A 190 -17.93 12.39 19.21
C THR A 190 -18.05 13.84 19.64
N ALA A 191 -18.07 14.75 18.67
CA ALA A 191 -18.27 16.16 18.92
C ALA A 191 -19.73 16.49 19.23
N THR A 192 -19.93 17.46 20.12
CA THR A 192 -21.23 18.05 20.43
C THR A 192 -21.43 19.32 19.61
N GLU A 193 -22.56 19.46 18.94
CA GLU A 193 -22.88 20.66 18.16
C GLU A 193 -23.18 21.83 19.10
N GLN A 194 -22.48 22.94 18.87
CA GLN A 194 -22.62 24.20 19.64
C GLN A 194 -23.47 25.23 18.91
N GLY A 195 -24.02 24.90 17.75
CA GLY A 195 -24.75 25.82 16.86
C GLY A 195 -23.89 26.46 15.78
N ASN A 196 -24.52 27.02 14.74
CA ASN A 196 -23.88 27.63 13.58
C ASN A 196 -22.80 26.76 12.90
N HIS A 197 -23.01 25.46 12.82
CA HIS A 197 -22.05 24.49 12.28
C HIS A 197 -20.69 24.48 13.02
N SER A 198 -20.71 24.83 14.31
CA SER A 198 -19.58 24.68 15.20
C SER A 198 -19.79 23.48 16.09
N TYR A 199 -18.73 22.72 16.32
CA TYR A 199 -18.72 21.49 17.09
C TYR A 199 -17.58 21.52 18.10
N GLU A 200 -17.83 21.00 19.29
CA GLU A 200 -16.81 20.87 20.33
C GLU A 200 -16.57 19.40 20.65
N VAL A 201 -15.31 19.04 20.75
CA VAL A 201 -14.88 17.69 21.14
C VAL A 201 -14.21 17.78 22.50
N GLU A 202 -14.70 16.99 23.46
CA GLU A 202 -14.07 16.78 24.76
C GLU A 202 -13.41 15.42 24.80
N VAL A 203 -12.15 15.40 25.19
CA VAL A 203 -11.35 14.18 25.35
C VAL A 203 -10.96 14.08 26.81
N PRO A 204 -11.59 13.18 27.61
CA PRO A 204 -11.22 13.00 29.00
C PRO A 204 -9.81 12.40 29.11
N LEU A 205 -9.02 12.93 30.02
CA LEU A 205 -7.72 12.40 30.39
C LEU A 205 -7.93 11.46 31.59
N ILE A 206 -7.68 10.19 31.41
CA ILE A 206 -7.80 9.17 32.44
C ILE A 206 -6.50 9.07 33.23
#